data_c53d2906d0086f1c1f25c282ec6b0765
#
_entry.id   c53d2906d0086f1c1f25c282ec6b0765
#
_cell.length_a   1.000
_cell.length_b   1.000
_cell.length_c   1.000
_cell.angle_alpha   90.00
_cell.angle_beta   90.00
_cell.angle_gamma   90.00
#
_symmetry.space_group_name_H-M   'P 1'
#
loop_
_entity.id
_entity.type
_entity.pdbx_description
1 polymer ?
#
loop_
_entity_poly.entity_id
_entity_poly.type
_entity_poly.pdbx_seq_one_letter_code
_entity_poly.pdbx_strand_id
1 'polypeptide(L)'
;MLGKNIFRGDLNMFLPKAVYYEKESENYELGKELLQRYKDKGIQCIEIENHNNIEVMRKKQNSEFPQMKQNLIIGIRKTHKFVPNYKTSDFLVPYTSSGCIAMCLYCYLVCNYNKCAYLRLFVNREQMLNKIIKVANESDKNLTFEIGSNSDLILENTITNNLVWTIENFKANPKGLLTFPTKFDMVDPILPLDHNGKVIVRMSVNPREIIKTIEIGTSPLENRVKAINKLKDAEYKLGILIAPVILVEDWKKQYTELIQYLAENLSERVKKDVFFEIIFMTYSYVHRMINQEAFPKQTNLYNQEIMTVRGKGKYTYNKETREEAEMFLRDLMRKYFPHNEIKYIV
;
A
#
# COMPACT_ATOMS: atom_id res chain seq x y z
N MET A 1 -22.10 1.37 7.77
CA MET A 1 -21.52 0.41 8.74
C MET A 1 -20.60 -0.65 8.10
N LEU A 2 -19.94 -0.35 6.97
CA LEU A 2 -19.11 -1.34 6.23
C LEU A 2 -17.66 -1.43 6.71
N GLY A 3 -17.18 -0.53 7.57
CA GLY A 3 -15.77 -0.48 7.97
C GLY A 3 -15.42 -1.06 9.35
N LYS A 4 -16.38 -1.45 10.17
CA LYS A 4 -16.11 -1.75 11.59
C LYS A 4 -15.78 -3.21 11.94
N ASN A 5 -15.75 -4.17 11.00
CA ASN A 5 -15.66 -5.59 11.34
C ASN A 5 -14.70 -6.43 10.45
N ILE A 6 -13.69 -5.83 9.82
CA ILE A 6 -12.72 -6.63 9.05
C ILE A 6 -11.70 -7.31 9.98
N PHE A 7 -11.45 -6.71 11.15
CA PHE A 7 -10.58 -7.27 12.20
C PHE A 7 -11.44 -7.60 13.42
N ARG A 8 -11.83 -8.86 13.60
CA ARG A 8 -12.51 -9.37 14.81
C ARG A 8 -11.61 -10.36 15.52
N GLY A 9 -11.42 -10.15 16.82
CA GLY A 9 -10.79 -11.09 17.74
C GLY A 9 -9.31 -10.79 18.01
N ASP A 10 -8.79 -11.41 19.03
CA ASP A 10 -7.44 -11.25 19.54
C ASP A 10 -6.38 -11.25 18.41
N LEU A 11 -5.55 -10.17 18.39
CA LEU A 11 -4.43 -9.99 17.49
C LEU A 11 -4.75 -9.58 16.04
N ASN A 12 -5.60 -8.60 15.78
CA ASN A 12 -5.66 -7.88 14.47
C ASN A 12 -5.56 -8.76 13.19
N MET A 13 -5.92 -10.02 13.25
CA MET A 13 -5.75 -10.95 12.14
C MET A 13 -6.94 -10.90 11.19
N PHE A 14 -6.63 -10.82 9.89
CA PHE A 14 -7.64 -10.91 8.84
C PHE A 14 -8.26 -12.33 8.81
N LEU A 15 -9.60 -12.42 9.00
CA LEU A 15 -10.37 -13.64 8.84
C LEU A 15 -11.17 -13.57 7.53
N PRO A 16 -10.70 -14.23 6.46
CA PRO A 16 -11.39 -14.24 5.18
C PRO A 16 -12.68 -15.06 5.25
N LYS A 17 -13.61 -14.81 4.33
CA LYS A 17 -14.79 -15.67 4.14
C LYS A 17 -14.42 -17.03 3.54
N ALA A 18 -13.45 -17.03 2.64
CA ALA A 18 -12.90 -18.24 2.06
C ALA A 18 -11.43 -17.98 1.68
N VAL A 19 -10.66 -19.05 1.66
CA VAL A 19 -9.28 -19.10 1.16
C VAL A 19 -9.27 -19.89 -0.13
N TYR A 20 -8.78 -19.29 -1.21
CA TYR A 20 -8.51 -19.96 -2.47
C TYR A 20 -7.00 -20.23 -2.57
N TYR A 21 -6.59 -21.44 -2.91
CA TYR A 21 -5.17 -21.76 -2.92
C TYR A 21 -4.73 -22.62 -4.11
N GLU A 22 -3.55 -22.35 -4.64
CA GLU A 22 -2.91 -23.21 -5.62
C GLU A 22 -2.29 -24.42 -4.90
N LYS A 23 -2.49 -25.63 -5.46
CA LYS A 23 -1.96 -26.88 -4.87
C LYS A 23 -0.45 -26.84 -4.59
N GLU A 24 0.31 -26.20 -5.49
CA GLU A 24 1.76 -26.03 -5.33
C GLU A 24 2.14 -25.28 -4.05
N SER A 25 1.24 -24.45 -3.47
CA SER A 25 1.54 -23.72 -2.23
C SER A 25 1.74 -24.63 -1.02
N GLU A 26 1.19 -25.84 -1.04
CA GLU A 26 1.43 -26.88 -0.01
C GLU A 26 2.86 -27.42 0.00
N ASN A 27 3.67 -27.15 -1.02
CA ASN A 27 5.08 -27.50 -1.05
C ASN A 27 5.97 -26.53 -0.25
N TYR A 28 5.43 -25.42 0.20
CA TYR A 28 6.12 -24.38 0.97
C TYR A 28 5.65 -24.37 2.42
N GLU A 29 6.58 -24.20 3.36
CA GLU A 29 6.28 -24.23 4.79
C GLU A 29 5.23 -23.16 5.16
N LEU A 30 5.41 -21.94 4.68
CA LEU A 30 4.44 -20.85 4.88
C LEU A 30 3.05 -21.21 4.32
N GLY A 31 2.99 -21.89 3.17
CA GLY A 31 1.73 -22.31 2.57
C GLY A 31 1.00 -23.34 3.43
N LYS A 32 1.71 -24.36 3.93
CA LYS A 32 1.16 -25.35 4.86
C LYS A 32 0.64 -24.70 6.13
N GLU A 33 1.45 -23.83 6.74
CA GLU A 33 1.10 -23.12 7.97
C GLU A 33 -0.16 -22.27 7.79
N LEU A 34 -0.26 -21.48 6.72
CA LEU A 34 -1.42 -20.65 6.45
C LEU A 34 -2.69 -21.47 6.21
N LEU A 35 -2.59 -22.53 5.40
CA LEU A 35 -3.73 -23.41 5.12
C LEU A 35 -4.23 -24.11 6.36
N GLN A 36 -3.31 -24.65 7.19
CA GLN A 36 -3.67 -25.31 8.44
C GLN A 36 -4.35 -24.33 9.39
N ARG A 37 -3.77 -23.13 9.56
CA ARG A 37 -4.31 -22.05 10.42
C ARG A 37 -5.74 -21.68 10.07
N TYR A 38 -6.07 -21.57 8.77
CA TYR A 38 -7.42 -21.22 8.35
C TYR A 38 -8.38 -22.40 8.45
N LYS A 39 -7.94 -23.63 8.16
CA LYS A 39 -8.73 -24.86 8.39
C LYS A 39 -9.09 -25.02 9.87
N ASP A 40 -8.16 -24.79 10.80
CA ASP A 40 -8.38 -24.84 12.24
C ASP A 40 -9.41 -23.82 12.74
N LYS A 41 -9.54 -22.71 12.01
CA LYS A 41 -10.56 -21.68 12.26
C LYS A 41 -11.89 -21.94 11.57
N GLY A 42 -12.05 -23.10 10.93
CA GLY A 42 -13.27 -23.44 10.20
C GLY A 42 -13.48 -22.65 8.90
N ILE A 43 -12.42 -22.00 8.38
CA ILE A 43 -12.52 -21.27 7.11
C ILE A 43 -12.39 -22.26 5.96
N GLN A 44 -13.32 -22.17 5.00
CA GLN A 44 -13.29 -22.99 3.81
C GLN A 44 -12.05 -22.69 2.96
N CYS A 45 -11.23 -23.74 2.71
CA CYS A 45 -10.09 -23.66 1.80
C CYS A 45 -10.43 -24.39 0.50
N ILE A 46 -10.38 -23.66 -0.62
CA ILE A 46 -10.82 -24.13 -1.94
C ILE A 46 -9.59 -24.17 -2.85
N GLU A 47 -9.30 -25.34 -3.39
CA GLU A 47 -8.22 -25.52 -4.36
C GLU A 47 -8.57 -24.87 -5.69
N ILE A 48 -7.61 -24.20 -6.31
CA ILE A 48 -7.72 -23.54 -7.62
C ILE A 48 -6.52 -23.85 -8.49
N GLU A 49 -6.70 -23.85 -9.79
CA GLU A 49 -5.59 -24.07 -10.76
C GLU A 49 -4.64 -22.86 -10.84
N ASN A 50 -5.19 -21.63 -10.78
CA ASN A 50 -4.40 -20.42 -11.01
C ASN A 50 -4.95 -19.22 -10.22
N HIS A 51 -4.09 -18.60 -9.41
CA HIS A 51 -4.41 -17.42 -8.61
C HIS A 51 -4.80 -16.18 -9.43
N ASN A 52 -4.49 -16.14 -10.73
CA ASN A 52 -4.87 -15.04 -11.62
C ASN A 52 -6.24 -15.24 -12.29
N ASN A 53 -6.81 -16.44 -12.25
CA ASN A 53 -8.06 -16.77 -12.93
C ASN A 53 -9.01 -17.56 -12.04
N ILE A 54 -9.66 -16.89 -11.12
CA ILE A 54 -10.68 -17.49 -10.25
C ILE A 54 -12.04 -17.17 -10.85
N GLU A 55 -12.59 -18.11 -11.61
CA GLU A 55 -13.78 -17.90 -12.43
C GLU A 55 -14.99 -17.42 -11.61
N VAL A 56 -15.23 -18.03 -10.47
CA VAL A 56 -16.33 -17.66 -9.55
C VAL A 56 -16.26 -16.19 -9.13
N MET A 57 -15.04 -15.67 -8.91
CA MET A 57 -14.85 -14.27 -8.53
C MET A 57 -14.93 -13.30 -9.72
N ARG A 58 -14.50 -13.75 -10.89
CA ARG A 58 -14.57 -12.92 -12.13
C ARG A 58 -16.01 -12.67 -12.59
N LYS A 59 -16.90 -13.61 -12.35
CA LYS A 59 -18.34 -13.50 -12.69
C LYS A 59 -19.12 -12.57 -11.76
N LYS A 60 -18.57 -12.19 -10.61
CA LYS A 60 -19.20 -11.30 -9.65
C LYS A 60 -19.49 -9.92 -10.24
N GLN A 61 -20.61 -9.32 -9.82
CA GLN A 61 -20.99 -7.95 -10.19
C GLN A 61 -20.09 -6.93 -9.45
N ASN A 62 -19.98 -5.70 -9.96
CA ASN A 62 -19.23 -4.65 -9.28
C ASN A 62 -19.80 -4.34 -7.89
N SER A 63 -21.12 -4.42 -7.71
CA SER A 63 -21.80 -4.25 -6.40
C SER A 63 -21.34 -5.25 -5.35
N GLU A 64 -20.79 -6.41 -5.74
CA GLU A 64 -20.22 -7.42 -4.87
C GLU A 64 -18.73 -7.20 -4.55
N PHE A 65 -18.12 -6.11 -5.05
CA PHE A 65 -16.70 -5.83 -4.85
C PHE A 65 -16.27 -5.85 -3.36
N PRO A 66 -17.03 -5.27 -2.40
CA PRO A 66 -16.67 -5.35 -0.99
C PRO A 66 -16.64 -6.80 -0.45
N GLN A 67 -17.52 -7.67 -0.93
CA GLN A 67 -17.54 -9.09 -0.54
C GLN A 67 -16.35 -9.84 -1.15
N MET A 68 -15.97 -9.54 -2.39
CA MET A 68 -14.79 -10.14 -3.01
C MET A 68 -13.51 -9.83 -2.24
N LYS A 69 -13.39 -8.61 -1.70
CA LYS A 69 -12.24 -8.19 -0.86
C LYS A 69 -12.11 -8.98 0.45
N GLN A 70 -13.16 -9.70 0.86
CA GLN A 70 -13.14 -10.53 2.05
C GLN A 70 -12.59 -11.96 1.78
N ASN A 71 -12.13 -12.26 0.58
CA ASN A 71 -11.48 -13.51 0.26
C ASN A 71 -9.96 -13.36 0.25
N LEU A 72 -9.27 -14.45 0.54
CA LEU A 72 -7.82 -14.55 0.52
C LEU A 72 -7.40 -15.55 -0.55
N ILE A 73 -6.33 -15.23 -1.27
CA ILE A 73 -5.73 -16.15 -2.22
C ILE A 73 -4.30 -16.48 -1.78
N ILE A 74 -3.95 -17.76 -1.82
CA ILE A 74 -2.61 -18.26 -1.54
C ILE A 74 -2.09 -18.91 -2.82
N GLY A 75 -0.94 -18.46 -3.29
CA GLY A 75 -0.36 -18.96 -4.55
C GLY A 75 1.16 -18.86 -4.61
N ILE A 76 1.69 -19.14 -5.78
CA ILE A 76 3.10 -19.10 -6.11
C ILE A 76 3.38 -17.97 -7.09
N ARG A 77 4.35 -17.12 -6.80
CA ARG A 77 4.80 -16.12 -7.75
C ARG A 77 5.82 -16.74 -8.71
N LYS A 78 5.39 -16.95 -9.95
CA LYS A 78 6.23 -17.56 -11.01
C LYS A 78 7.08 -16.51 -11.76
N THR A 79 6.68 -15.23 -11.73
CA THR A 79 7.35 -14.15 -12.47
C THR A 79 7.97 -13.14 -11.51
N HIS A 80 9.26 -12.93 -11.65
CA HIS A 80 10.07 -12.00 -10.83
C HIS A 80 10.65 -10.90 -11.73
N LYS A 81 9.79 -10.12 -12.39
CA LYS A 81 10.21 -9.04 -13.27
C LYS A 81 10.41 -7.75 -12.47
N PHE A 82 11.61 -7.21 -12.47
CA PHE A 82 11.92 -5.90 -11.91
C PHE A 82 11.60 -4.83 -12.93
N VAL A 83 10.82 -3.83 -12.52
CA VAL A 83 10.43 -2.71 -13.38
C VAL A 83 11.28 -1.51 -13.00
N PRO A 84 12.08 -0.94 -13.91
CA PRO A 84 12.84 0.27 -13.63
C PRO A 84 11.96 1.40 -13.09
N ASN A 85 12.46 2.08 -12.07
CA ASN A 85 11.81 3.24 -11.46
C ASN A 85 12.85 4.36 -11.30
N TYR A 86 12.40 5.60 -11.39
CA TYR A 86 13.28 6.79 -11.37
C TYR A 86 12.84 7.79 -10.30
N LYS A 87 12.16 7.31 -9.25
CA LYS A 87 11.67 8.12 -8.14
C LYS A 87 12.48 7.82 -6.89
N THR A 88 11.85 7.22 -5.88
CA THR A 88 12.51 6.88 -4.61
C THR A 88 13.16 5.50 -4.60
N SER A 89 12.99 4.73 -5.64
CA SER A 89 13.63 3.42 -5.82
C SER A 89 14.17 3.26 -7.23
N ASP A 90 15.13 2.37 -7.43
CA ASP A 90 15.65 2.01 -8.75
C ASP A 90 14.72 1.01 -9.45
N PHE A 91 14.07 0.16 -8.67
CA PHE A 91 13.16 -0.87 -9.19
C PHE A 91 11.87 -1.00 -8.38
N LEU A 92 10.76 -1.18 -9.09
CA LEU A 92 9.52 -1.73 -8.53
C LEU A 92 9.59 -3.24 -8.63
N VAL A 93 9.48 -3.93 -7.50
CA VAL A 93 9.62 -5.38 -7.43
C VAL A 93 8.31 -6.01 -6.94
N PRO A 94 7.61 -6.77 -7.79
CA PRO A 94 6.51 -7.62 -7.33
C PRO A 94 7.02 -8.61 -6.29
N TYR A 95 6.49 -8.54 -5.06
CA TYR A 95 7.01 -9.29 -3.93
C TYR A 95 5.99 -10.28 -3.35
N THR A 96 5.98 -10.47 -2.05
CA THR A 96 5.25 -11.53 -1.34
C THR A 96 3.74 -11.41 -1.40
N SER A 97 3.21 -10.27 -1.86
CA SER A 97 1.77 -10.12 -2.05
C SER A 97 1.39 -9.25 -3.24
N SER A 98 0.12 -9.28 -3.59
CA SER A 98 -0.54 -8.33 -4.49
C SER A 98 -2.01 -8.15 -4.12
N GLY A 99 -2.55 -6.97 -4.44
CA GLY A 99 -3.88 -6.60 -3.97
C GLY A 99 -3.85 -6.14 -2.51
N CYS A 100 -5.01 -5.84 -1.96
CA CYS A 100 -5.16 -5.32 -0.60
C CYS A 100 -6.59 -5.56 -0.12
N ILE A 101 -6.82 -5.64 1.18
CA ILE A 101 -8.17 -5.75 1.76
C ILE A 101 -8.85 -4.39 1.91
N ALA A 102 -8.09 -3.27 1.93
CA ALA A 102 -8.68 -1.93 1.94
C ALA A 102 -9.44 -1.64 0.63
N MET A 103 -10.39 -0.73 0.72
CA MET A 103 -11.32 -0.39 -0.37
C MET A 103 -11.20 1.08 -0.76
N CYS A 104 -9.95 1.58 -0.91
CA CYS A 104 -9.73 2.95 -1.36
C CYS A 104 -10.37 3.18 -2.73
N LEU A 105 -11.19 4.22 -2.86
CA LEU A 105 -11.97 4.50 -4.08
C LEU A 105 -11.13 4.85 -5.31
N TYR A 106 -9.87 5.19 -5.11
CA TYR A 106 -8.90 5.51 -6.17
C TYR A 106 -7.88 4.40 -6.43
N CYS A 107 -8.04 3.22 -5.81
CA CYS A 107 -7.00 2.18 -5.80
C CYS A 107 -6.67 1.66 -7.20
N TYR A 108 -5.49 2.00 -7.72
CA TYR A 108 -5.07 1.61 -9.07
C TYR A 108 -4.96 0.08 -9.27
N LEU A 109 -4.90 -0.70 -8.20
CA LEU A 109 -4.85 -2.17 -8.26
C LEU A 109 -6.10 -2.76 -8.91
N VAL A 110 -7.26 -2.08 -8.79
CA VAL A 110 -8.49 -2.54 -9.47
C VAL A 110 -8.37 -2.46 -10.99
N CYS A 111 -7.58 -1.53 -11.51
CA CYS A 111 -7.33 -1.41 -12.95
C CYS A 111 -6.38 -2.50 -13.45
N ASN A 112 -5.41 -2.90 -12.63
CA ASN A 112 -4.40 -3.89 -12.99
C ASN A 112 -4.94 -5.32 -12.94
N TYR A 113 -5.91 -5.59 -12.06
CA TYR A 113 -6.41 -6.94 -11.79
C TYR A 113 -7.87 -7.15 -12.23
N ASN A 114 -8.40 -6.30 -13.09
CA ASN A 114 -9.75 -6.41 -13.64
C ASN A 114 -10.80 -6.70 -12.56
N LYS A 115 -10.99 -5.78 -11.61
CA LYS A 115 -11.77 -5.86 -10.35
C LYS A 115 -11.25 -6.88 -9.31
N CYS A 116 -10.31 -7.73 -9.64
CA CYS A 116 -9.79 -8.77 -8.75
C CYS A 116 -8.64 -8.24 -7.86
N ALA A 117 -8.81 -7.05 -7.25
CA ALA A 117 -7.81 -6.43 -6.38
C ALA A 117 -7.86 -6.95 -4.92
N TYR A 118 -8.33 -8.16 -4.71
CA TYR A 118 -8.28 -8.85 -3.42
C TYR A 118 -6.86 -9.27 -3.07
N LEU A 119 -6.61 -9.55 -1.79
CA LEU A 119 -5.29 -9.90 -1.31
C LEU A 119 -4.88 -11.30 -1.82
N ARG A 120 -3.73 -11.35 -2.49
CA ARG A 120 -3.02 -12.57 -2.85
C ARG A 120 -1.71 -12.63 -2.09
N LEU A 121 -1.44 -13.75 -1.45
CA LEU A 121 -0.20 -14.06 -0.76
C LEU A 121 0.61 -15.05 -1.60
N PHE A 122 1.90 -14.81 -1.73
CA PHE A 122 2.82 -15.70 -2.45
C PHE A 122 3.79 -16.30 -1.46
N VAL A 123 3.75 -17.64 -1.35
CA VAL A 123 4.44 -18.38 -0.28
C VAL A 123 5.90 -18.73 -0.58
N ASN A 124 6.35 -18.53 -1.81
CA ASN A 124 7.74 -18.79 -2.24
C ASN A 124 8.67 -17.58 -1.98
N ARG A 125 8.62 -17.00 -0.78
CA ARG A 125 9.32 -15.76 -0.38
C ARG A 125 10.84 -15.86 -0.51
N GLU A 126 11.42 -17.02 -0.27
CA GLU A 126 12.86 -17.27 -0.39
C GLU A 126 13.36 -17.04 -1.83
N GLN A 127 12.61 -17.50 -2.82
CA GLN A 127 12.95 -17.31 -4.24
C GLN A 127 12.93 -15.83 -4.63
N MET A 128 11.95 -15.07 -4.09
CA MET A 128 11.81 -13.65 -4.36
C MET A 128 12.93 -12.83 -3.72
N LEU A 129 13.25 -13.11 -2.45
CA LEU A 129 14.33 -12.42 -1.74
C LEU A 129 15.70 -12.71 -2.37
N ASN A 130 15.99 -13.98 -2.68
CA ASN A 130 17.23 -14.38 -3.34
C ASN A 130 17.42 -13.68 -4.68
N LYS A 131 16.34 -13.41 -5.42
CA LYS A 131 16.40 -12.65 -6.67
C LYS A 131 16.81 -11.19 -6.42
N ILE A 132 16.28 -10.55 -5.37
CA ILE A 132 16.66 -9.19 -4.98
C ILE A 132 18.13 -9.15 -4.57
N ILE A 133 18.54 -10.08 -3.70
CA ILE A 133 19.93 -10.20 -3.22
C ILE A 133 20.90 -10.36 -4.40
N LYS A 134 20.58 -11.23 -5.36
CA LYS A 134 21.40 -11.44 -6.55
C LYS A 134 21.57 -10.14 -7.32
N VAL A 135 20.48 -9.46 -7.67
CA VAL A 135 20.53 -8.21 -8.45
C VAL A 135 21.27 -7.10 -7.68
N ALA A 136 21.07 -7.02 -6.35
CA ALA A 136 21.78 -6.05 -5.52
C ALA A 136 23.29 -6.26 -5.53
N ASN A 137 23.73 -7.52 -5.44
CA ASN A 137 25.16 -7.86 -5.34
C ASN A 137 25.89 -7.78 -6.69
N GLU A 138 25.19 -8.05 -7.80
CA GLU A 138 25.71 -7.91 -9.16
C GLU A 138 25.84 -6.45 -9.64
N SER A 139 25.21 -5.51 -8.94
CA SER A 139 25.24 -4.08 -9.31
C SER A 139 26.46 -3.37 -8.74
N ASP A 140 27.03 -2.43 -9.52
CA ASP A 140 28.06 -1.51 -9.03
C ASP A 140 27.49 -0.42 -8.11
N LYS A 141 26.17 -0.16 -8.18
CA LYS A 141 25.46 0.81 -7.36
C LYS A 141 24.74 0.15 -6.18
N ASN A 142 24.56 0.90 -5.10
CA ASN A 142 23.72 0.48 -3.99
C ASN A 142 22.23 0.72 -4.34
N LEU A 143 21.60 -0.29 -4.97
CA LEU A 143 20.24 -0.19 -5.49
C LEU A 143 19.18 -0.17 -4.40
N THR A 144 18.10 0.57 -4.64
CA THR A 144 16.89 0.58 -3.80
C THR A 144 15.75 -0.15 -4.49
N PHE A 145 15.17 -1.13 -3.81
CA PHE A 145 14.08 -1.98 -4.31
C PHE A 145 12.77 -1.65 -3.60
N GLU A 146 11.77 -1.21 -4.35
CA GLU A 146 10.42 -1.02 -3.82
C GLU A 146 9.64 -2.33 -3.88
N ILE A 147 9.43 -2.94 -2.73
CA ILE A 147 8.81 -4.26 -2.59
C ILE A 147 7.32 -4.23 -2.25
N GLY A 148 6.74 -3.04 -2.05
CA GLY A 148 5.35 -2.84 -1.61
C GLY A 148 4.42 -2.20 -2.64
N SER A 149 4.86 -1.99 -3.90
CA SER A 149 4.06 -1.25 -4.89
C SER A 149 2.74 -1.93 -5.28
N ASN A 150 2.63 -3.24 -5.17
CA ASN A 150 1.45 -4.00 -5.56
C ASN A 150 0.54 -4.43 -4.40
N SER A 151 0.87 -4.04 -3.17
CA SER A 151 0.19 -4.45 -1.94
C SER A 151 0.53 -3.47 -0.82
N ASP A 152 0.08 -3.77 0.40
CA ASP A 152 0.57 -3.14 1.63
C ASP A 152 1.22 -4.20 2.52
N LEU A 153 2.54 -4.08 2.70
CA LEU A 153 3.34 -5.10 3.39
C LEU A 153 3.16 -5.08 4.91
N ILE A 154 2.80 -3.94 5.51
CA ILE A 154 2.45 -3.87 6.94
C ILE A 154 1.17 -4.66 7.18
N LEU A 155 0.18 -4.48 6.32
CA LEU A 155 -1.05 -5.27 6.39
C LEU A 155 -0.77 -6.76 6.15
N GLU A 156 -0.02 -7.11 5.09
CA GLU A 156 0.34 -8.50 4.80
C GLU A 156 1.05 -9.16 6.00
N ASN A 157 1.95 -8.43 6.65
CA ASN A 157 2.74 -8.93 7.76
C ASN A 157 1.88 -9.43 8.94
N THR A 158 0.69 -8.87 9.14
CA THR A 158 -0.26 -9.35 10.16
C THR A 158 -0.77 -10.76 9.89
N ILE A 159 -0.62 -11.26 8.67
CA ILE A 159 -1.08 -12.58 8.24
C ILE A 159 0.10 -13.56 8.13
N THR A 160 1.18 -13.13 7.51
CA THR A 160 2.28 -14.01 7.05
C THR A 160 3.58 -13.88 7.83
N ASN A 161 3.76 -12.79 8.56
CA ASN A 161 5.05 -12.38 9.13
C ASN A 161 6.19 -12.24 8.09
N ASN A 162 5.84 -12.06 6.80
CA ASN A 162 6.80 -11.99 5.70
C ASN A 162 7.71 -10.78 5.75
N LEU A 163 7.23 -9.63 6.23
CA LEU A 163 8.05 -8.43 6.31
C LEU A 163 9.12 -8.56 7.39
N VAL A 164 8.77 -9.10 8.56
CA VAL A 164 9.75 -9.45 9.62
C VAL A 164 10.80 -10.40 9.06
N TRP A 165 10.36 -11.52 8.48
CA TRP A 165 11.26 -12.49 7.86
C TRP A 165 12.17 -11.88 6.79
N THR A 166 11.62 -10.99 5.95
CA THR A 166 12.39 -10.30 4.89
C THR A 166 13.48 -9.42 5.47
N ILE A 167 13.16 -8.61 6.48
CA ILE A 167 14.13 -7.70 7.13
C ILE A 167 15.26 -8.53 7.77
N GLU A 168 14.93 -9.57 8.52
CA GLU A 168 15.90 -10.44 9.18
C GLU A 168 16.85 -11.13 8.20
N ASN A 169 16.34 -11.59 7.04
CA ASN A 169 17.14 -12.28 6.04
C ASN A 169 17.88 -11.34 5.06
N PHE A 170 17.48 -10.06 4.99
CA PHE A 170 18.14 -9.08 4.11
C PHE A 170 19.19 -8.24 4.84
N LYS A 171 19.10 -8.07 6.15
CA LYS A 171 19.94 -7.16 6.95
C LYS A 171 21.44 -7.35 6.79
N ALA A 172 21.88 -8.59 6.63
CA ALA A 172 23.29 -8.96 6.46
C ALA A 172 23.80 -8.81 5.02
N ASN A 173 22.92 -8.59 4.02
CA ASN A 173 23.36 -8.43 2.63
C ASN A 173 24.24 -7.18 2.48
N PRO A 174 25.42 -7.26 1.86
CA PRO A 174 26.35 -6.12 1.79
C PRO A 174 25.76 -4.91 1.03
N LYS A 175 24.97 -5.16 -0.01
CA LYS A 175 24.40 -4.14 -0.89
C LYS A 175 22.86 -4.14 -0.88
N GLY A 176 22.27 -3.03 -1.33
CA GLY A 176 20.85 -2.86 -1.52
C GLY A 176 20.12 -2.25 -0.34
N LEU A 177 19.02 -1.57 -0.66
CA LEU A 177 18.06 -1.02 0.27
C LEU A 177 16.67 -1.53 -0.11
N LEU A 178 15.83 -1.78 0.87
CA LEU A 178 14.42 -2.10 0.67
C LEU A 178 13.57 -0.88 0.99
N THR A 179 12.52 -0.65 0.22
CA THR A 179 11.53 0.38 0.54
C THR A 179 10.12 -0.10 0.25
N PHE A 180 9.16 0.38 1.00
CA PHE A 180 7.74 0.11 0.78
C PHE A 180 6.86 1.22 1.32
N PRO A 181 5.77 1.56 0.63
CA PRO A 181 4.72 2.45 1.14
C PRO A 181 3.73 1.68 2.00
N THR A 182 3.11 2.36 2.97
CA THR A 182 2.01 1.80 3.76
C THR A 182 0.96 2.85 4.14
N LYS A 183 -0.29 2.42 4.35
CA LYS A 183 -1.40 3.18 4.92
C LYS A 183 -1.87 2.58 6.25
N PHE A 184 -1.09 1.67 6.83
CA PHE A 184 -1.42 0.96 8.05
C PHE A 184 -0.41 1.23 9.16
N ASP A 185 -0.89 1.19 10.40
CA ASP A 185 -0.17 1.54 11.62
C ASP A 185 0.35 0.33 12.42
N MET A 186 0.10 -0.91 11.94
CA MET A 186 0.49 -2.14 12.63
C MET A 186 2.00 -2.42 12.47
N VAL A 187 2.84 -1.45 12.86
CA VAL A 187 4.30 -1.49 12.70
C VAL A 187 5.04 -2.18 13.86
N ASP A 188 4.36 -2.44 14.98
CA ASP A 188 5.00 -2.96 16.20
C ASP A 188 5.86 -4.23 15.97
N PRO A 189 5.48 -5.19 15.08
CA PRO A 189 6.33 -6.37 14.85
C PRO A 189 7.70 -6.08 14.23
N ILE A 190 7.86 -4.96 13.54
CA ILE A 190 9.14 -4.60 12.91
C ILE A 190 10.01 -3.68 13.77
N LEU A 191 9.45 -3.05 14.83
CA LEU A 191 10.19 -2.09 15.65
C LEU A 191 11.43 -2.70 16.36
N PRO A 192 11.38 -3.93 16.91
CA PRO A 192 12.53 -4.51 17.61
C PRO A 192 13.61 -5.08 16.69
N LEU A 193 13.42 -5.04 15.37
CA LEU A 193 14.33 -5.69 14.43
C LEU A 193 15.60 -4.85 14.21
N ASP A 194 16.74 -5.54 14.23
CA ASP A 194 17.97 -4.99 13.65
C ASP A 194 17.86 -5.01 12.13
N HIS A 195 17.57 -3.87 11.51
CA HIS A 195 17.45 -3.72 10.07
C HIS A 195 18.73 -3.16 9.40
N ASN A 196 19.77 -2.90 10.18
CA ASN A 196 21.08 -2.40 9.74
C ASN A 196 20.98 -1.19 8.78
N GLY A 197 19.99 -0.30 9.00
CA GLY A 197 19.74 0.89 8.16
C GLY A 197 19.32 0.61 6.71
N LYS A 198 18.97 -0.64 6.37
CA LYS A 198 18.66 -1.08 5.00
C LYS A 198 17.20 -0.94 4.58
N VAL A 199 16.35 -0.47 5.47
CA VAL A 199 14.92 -0.38 5.23
C VAL A 199 14.44 1.06 5.32
N ILE A 200 13.68 1.49 4.31
CA ILE A 200 13.04 2.80 4.23
C ILE A 200 11.52 2.58 4.26
N VAL A 201 10.86 3.03 5.31
CA VAL A 201 9.41 2.96 5.42
C VAL A 201 8.80 4.28 4.96
N ARG A 202 7.83 4.22 4.07
CA ARG A 202 7.15 5.40 3.52
C ARG A 202 5.69 5.41 3.92
N MET A 203 5.34 6.21 4.95
CA MET A 203 3.97 6.29 5.44
C MET A 203 3.14 7.23 4.58
N SER A 204 2.06 6.72 4.01
CA SER A 204 1.10 7.54 3.27
C SER A 204 0.15 8.24 4.23
N VAL A 205 -0.06 9.53 4.03
CA VAL A 205 -0.96 10.38 4.81
C VAL A 205 -1.92 11.14 3.90
N ASN A 206 -3.10 11.44 4.42
CA ASN A 206 -4.12 12.26 3.78
C ASN A 206 -4.94 13.00 4.85
N PRO A 207 -5.70 14.05 4.50
CA PRO A 207 -6.67 14.67 5.39
C PRO A 207 -7.63 13.65 6.01
N ARG A 208 -8.03 13.88 7.25
CA ARG A 208 -8.91 12.97 8.02
C ARG A 208 -10.17 12.59 7.27
N GLU A 209 -10.82 13.56 6.63
CA GLU A 209 -12.05 13.29 5.89
C GLU A 209 -11.81 12.42 4.65
N ILE A 210 -10.69 12.62 3.94
CA ILE A 210 -10.27 11.75 2.84
C ILE A 210 -10.00 10.33 3.34
N ILE A 211 -9.29 10.18 4.46
CA ILE A 211 -9.05 8.86 5.04
C ILE A 211 -10.37 8.16 5.38
N LYS A 212 -11.28 8.88 6.03
CA LYS A 212 -12.54 8.33 6.50
C LYS A 212 -13.50 7.93 5.36
N THR A 213 -13.60 8.76 4.32
CA THR A 213 -14.63 8.61 3.28
C THR A 213 -14.12 7.98 1.99
N ILE A 214 -12.82 8.06 1.70
CA ILE A 214 -12.23 7.63 0.44
C ILE A 214 -11.22 6.49 0.64
N GLU A 215 -10.41 6.50 1.71
CA GLU A 215 -9.43 5.45 2.02
C GLU A 215 -10.04 4.35 2.91
N ILE A 216 -11.20 3.84 2.55
CA ILE A 216 -12.01 2.91 3.34
C ILE A 216 -11.20 1.67 3.78
N GLY A 217 -11.13 1.45 5.10
CA GLY A 217 -10.47 0.29 5.69
C GLY A 217 -8.97 0.45 5.91
N THR A 218 -8.42 1.66 5.80
CA THR A 218 -7.03 1.98 6.18
C THR A 218 -6.97 2.58 7.59
N SER A 219 -5.76 2.73 8.14
CA SER A 219 -5.57 3.29 9.49
C SER A 219 -5.89 4.79 9.55
N PRO A 220 -6.43 5.31 10.66
CA PRO A 220 -6.64 6.74 10.90
C PRO A 220 -5.34 7.55 10.85
N LEU A 221 -5.42 8.85 10.55
CA LEU A 221 -4.26 9.74 10.48
C LEU A 221 -3.43 9.74 11.76
N GLU A 222 -4.10 9.83 12.90
CA GLU A 222 -3.46 9.87 14.22
C GLU A 222 -2.60 8.63 14.48
N ASN A 223 -3.09 7.48 14.09
CA ASN A 223 -2.38 6.21 14.24
C ASN A 223 -1.18 6.13 13.29
N ARG A 224 -1.34 6.60 12.03
CA ARG A 224 -0.22 6.67 11.07
C ARG A 224 0.90 7.58 11.60
N VAL A 225 0.56 8.73 12.18
CA VAL A 225 1.56 9.67 12.76
C VAL A 225 2.25 9.05 13.98
N LYS A 226 1.52 8.36 14.86
CA LYS A 226 2.12 7.60 15.96
C LYS A 226 3.08 6.52 15.45
N ALA A 227 2.69 5.79 14.39
CA ALA A 227 3.53 4.78 13.76
C ALA A 227 4.82 5.37 13.16
N ILE A 228 4.74 6.55 12.51
CA ILE A 228 5.92 7.28 12.01
C ILE A 228 6.90 7.57 13.16
N ASN A 229 6.42 8.10 14.29
CA ASN A 229 7.27 8.39 15.44
C ASN A 229 7.93 7.13 16.01
N LYS A 230 7.15 6.03 16.20
CA LYS A 230 7.68 4.73 16.65
C LYS A 230 8.76 4.18 15.71
N LEU A 231 8.54 4.24 14.40
CA LEU A 231 9.51 3.78 13.40
C LEU A 231 10.80 4.62 13.47
N LYS A 232 10.70 5.92 13.70
CA LYS A 232 11.88 6.77 13.88
C LYS A 232 12.64 6.44 15.15
N ASP A 233 11.93 6.17 16.25
CA ASP A 233 12.56 5.74 17.51
C ASP A 233 13.28 4.41 17.36
N ALA A 234 12.80 3.54 16.48
CA ALA A 234 13.45 2.30 16.04
C ALA A 234 14.49 2.50 14.91
N GLU A 235 14.94 3.75 14.66
CA GLU A 235 16.02 4.12 13.72
C GLU A 235 15.73 3.83 12.24
N TYR A 236 14.47 3.57 11.83
CA TYR A 236 14.12 3.43 10.42
C TYR A 236 14.33 4.76 9.65
N LYS A 237 14.78 4.66 8.40
CA LYS A 237 14.69 5.76 7.45
C LYS A 237 13.26 5.96 7.02
N LEU A 238 12.80 7.22 6.97
CA LEU A 238 11.39 7.53 6.77
C LEU A 238 11.14 8.46 5.59
N GLY A 239 10.06 8.16 4.86
CA GLY A 239 9.41 9.06 3.93
C GLY A 239 7.94 9.26 4.30
N ILE A 240 7.39 10.41 4.00
CA ILE A 240 5.96 10.72 4.11
C ILE A 240 5.40 10.95 2.72
N LEU A 241 4.38 10.17 2.36
CA LEU A 241 3.68 10.31 1.08
C LEU A 241 2.36 11.05 1.32
N ILE A 242 2.21 12.24 0.74
CA ILE A 242 0.91 12.87 0.57
C ILE A 242 0.33 12.29 -0.72
N ALA A 243 -0.33 11.14 -0.61
CA ALA A 243 -0.62 10.29 -1.78
C ALA A 243 -1.90 9.45 -1.64
N PRO A 244 -2.82 9.61 -2.59
CA PRO A 244 -2.85 10.67 -3.58
C PRO A 244 -3.42 11.98 -3.02
N VAL A 245 -2.98 13.10 -3.58
CA VAL A 245 -3.65 14.40 -3.37
C VAL A 245 -4.98 14.36 -4.10
N ILE A 246 -6.07 14.62 -3.36
CA ILE A 246 -7.44 14.58 -3.86
C ILE A 246 -8.09 15.95 -3.63
N LEU A 247 -8.46 16.61 -4.72
CA LEU A 247 -9.04 17.95 -4.69
C LEU A 247 -10.56 17.86 -4.61
N VAL A 248 -11.05 17.50 -3.43
CA VAL A 248 -12.48 17.57 -3.06
C VAL A 248 -12.86 18.98 -2.59
N GLU A 249 -14.12 19.20 -2.26
CA GLU A 249 -14.57 20.46 -1.65
C GLU A 249 -13.68 20.83 -0.44
N ASP A 250 -13.37 22.10 -0.29
CA ASP A 250 -12.52 22.66 0.79
C ASP A 250 -11.10 22.03 0.88
N TRP A 251 -10.56 21.46 -0.21
CA TRP A 251 -9.27 20.78 -0.21
C TRP A 251 -8.12 21.66 0.36
N LYS A 252 -8.11 22.97 0.10
CA LYS A 252 -7.07 23.87 0.65
C LYS A 252 -7.07 23.87 2.17
N LYS A 253 -8.26 23.98 2.78
CA LYS A 253 -8.43 23.89 4.24
C LYS A 253 -7.99 22.53 4.75
N GLN A 254 -8.44 21.45 4.13
CA GLN A 254 -8.14 20.08 4.55
C GLN A 254 -6.62 19.78 4.50
N TYR A 255 -5.91 20.18 3.44
CA TYR A 255 -4.47 20.00 3.36
C TYR A 255 -3.70 20.94 4.28
N THR A 256 -4.19 22.15 4.56
CA THR A 256 -3.63 23.03 5.58
C THR A 256 -3.69 22.36 6.96
N GLU A 257 -4.85 21.85 7.34
CA GLU A 257 -5.03 21.11 8.61
C GLU A 257 -4.15 19.86 8.69
N LEU A 258 -4.00 19.12 7.59
CA LEU A 258 -3.09 17.98 7.52
C LEU A 258 -1.64 18.39 7.83
N ILE A 259 -1.12 19.39 7.10
CA ILE A 259 0.29 19.79 7.23
C ILE A 259 0.57 20.40 8.61
N GLN A 260 -0.35 21.20 9.15
CA GLN A 260 -0.27 21.71 10.52
C GLN A 260 -0.24 20.56 11.52
N TYR A 261 -1.16 19.59 11.40
CA TYR A 261 -1.20 18.43 12.27
C TYR A 261 0.11 17.62 12.24
N LEU A 262 0.70 17.42 11.06
CA LEU A 262 2.00 16.76 10.93
C LEU A 262 3.11 17.56 11.64
N ALA A 263 3.15 18.88 11.44
CA ALA A 263 4.16 19.74 12.07
C ALA A 263 4.07 19.73 13.63
N GLU A 264 2.85 19.63 14.17
CA GLU A 264 2.61 19.61 15.61
C GLU A 264 2.84 18.25 16.26
N ASN A 265 2.62 17.13 15.53
CA ASN A 265 2.56 15.79 16.10
C ASN A 265 3.71 14.87 15.69
N LEU A 266 4.50 15.23 14.68
CA LEU A 266 5.76 14.54 14.38
C LEU A 266 6.84 14.96 15.39
N SER A 267 7.61 13.98 15.87
CA SER A 267 8.74 14.25 16.77
C SER A 267 9.83 15.06 16.04
N GLU A 268 10.64 15.80 16.83
CA GLU A 268 11.78 16.54 16.28
C GLU A 268 12.77 15.63 15.55
N ARG A 269 12.91 14.39 16.01
CA ARG A 269 13.74 13.37 15.34
C ARG A 269 13.23 13.04 13.94
N VAL A 270 11.91 12.95 13.75
CA VAL A 270 11.30 12.75 12.41
C VAL A 270 11.49 13.99 11.56
N LYS A 271 11.16 15.17 12.08
CA LYS A 271 11.24 16.44 11.33
C LYS A 271 12.64 16.78 10.86
N LYS A 272 13.68 16.25 11.51
CA LYS A 272 15.07 16.51 11.17
C LYS A 272 15.48 15.99 9.80
N ASP A 273 14.98 14.81 9.38
CA ASP A 273 15.50 14.11 8.18
C ASP A 273 14.46 13.36 7.35
N VAL A 274 13.17 13.48 7.68
CA VAL A 274 12.12 12.88 6.86
C VAL A 274 12.03 13.58 5.51
N PHE A 275 11.87 12.80 4.45
CA PHE A 275 11.59 13.34 3.11
C PHE A 275 10.10 13.19 2.75
N PHE A 276 9.65 13.99 1.80
CA PHE A 276 8.26 13.98 1.33
C PHE A 276 8.16 13.58 -0.13
N GLU A 277 7.06 12.93 -0.46
CA GLU A 277 6.62 12.62 -1.82
C GLU A 277 5.18 13.11 -1.98
N ILE A 278 4.88 13.79 -3.08
CA ILE A 278 3.53 14.30 -3.35
C ILE A 278 3.04 13.73 -4.66
N ILE A 279 1.92 13.00 -4.60
CA ILE A 279 1.38 12.30 -5.77
C ILE A 279 -0.07 12.70 -5.96
N PHE A 280 -0.38 13.36 -7.08
CA PHE A 280 -1.75 13.71 -7.41
C PHE A 280 -2.55 12.51 -7.89
N MET A 281 -3.83 12.52 -7.60
CA MET A 281 -4.73 11.44 -7.98
C MET A 281 -4.81 11.29 -9.50
N THR A 282 -4.64 10.06 -9.96
CA THR A 282 -5.10 9.62 -11.28
C THR A 282 -6.32 8.75 -11.09
N TYR A 283 -7.42 9.10 -11.72
CA TYR A 283 -8.67 8.37 -11.68
C TYR A 283 -8.93 7.67 -13.00
N SER A 284 -9.78 6.66 -13.06
CA SER A 284 -10.09 5.98 -14.31
C SER A 284 -11.57 5.63 -14.43
N TYR A 285 -11.99 5.35 -15.65
CA TYR A 285 -13.33 4.83 -15.94
C TYR A 285 -13.64 3.55 -15.13
N VAL A 286 -12.64 2.67 -14.95
CA VAL A 286 -12.81 1.43 -14.15
C VAL A 286 -13.12 1.75 -12.70
N HIS A 287 -12.41 2.70 -12.09
CA HIS A 287 -12.72 3.17 -10.73
C HIS A 287 -14.15 3.69 -10.65
N ARG A 288 -14.54 4.54 -11.60
CA ARG A 288 -15.86 5.14 -11.64
C ARG A 288 -16.96 4.08 -11.68
N MET A 289 -16.85 3.12 -12.58
CA MET A 289 -17.82 2.03 -12.71
C MET A 289 -17.96 1.20 -11.44
N ILE A 290 -16.84 0.77 -10.85
CA ILE A 290 -16.86 -0.01 -9.61
C ILE A 290 -17.44 0.82 -8.47
N ASN A 291 -17.00 2.07 -8.31
CA ASN A 291 -17.44 2.91 -7.19
C ASN A 291 -18.93 3.25 -7.26
N GLN A 292 -19.47 3.53 -8.45
CA GLN A 292 -20.90 3.81 -8.62
C GLN A 292 -21.79 2.63 -8.20
N GLU A 293 -21.36 1.41 -8.47
CA GLU A 293 -22.12 0.20 -8.14
C GLU A 293 -21.84 -0.34 -6.72
N ALA A 294 -20.57 -0.34 -6.30
CA ALA A 294 -20.14 -0.90 -5.02
C ALA A 294 -20.30 0.08 -3.84
N PHE A 295 -20.18 1.38 -4.11
CA PHE A 295 -20.15 2.45 -3.09
C PHE A 295 -21.02 3.65 -3.48
N PRO A 296 -22.32 3.47 -3.79
CA PRO A 296 -23.18 4.51 -4.37
C PRO A 296 -23.39 5.75 -3.45
N LYS A 297 -23.09 5.60 -2.15
CA LYS A 297 -23.21 6.68 -1.15
C LYS A 297 -21.89 7.41 -0.87
N GLN A 298 -20.80 7.00 -1.52
CA GLN A 298 -19.48 7.58 -1.28
C GLN A 298 -19.19 8.73 -2.24
N THR A 299 -18.14 9.50 -1.92
CA THR A 299 -17.71 10.67 -2.69
C THR A 299 -17.42 10.30 -4.14
N ASN A 300 -18.01 11.03 -5.08
CA ASN A 300 -17.63 10.94 -6.48
C ASN A 300 -16.28 11.64 -6.69
N LEU A 301 -15.27 10.87 -7.05
CA LEU A 301 -13.91 11.40 -7.28
C LEU A 301 -13.70 11.96 -8.68
N TYR A 302 -14.65 11.77 -9.59
CA TYR A 302 -14.60 12.36 -10.92
C TYR A 302 -15.29 13.72 -10.92
N ASN A 303 -14.53 14.76 -11.25
CA ASN A 303 -15.06 16.10 -11.45
C ASN A 303 -14.65 16.59 -12.85
N GLN A 304 -15.65 16.81 -13.71
CA GLN A 304 -15.45 17.18 -15.10
C GLN A 304 -14.87 18.61 -15.26
N GLU A 305 -15.09 19.50 -14.30
CA GLU A 305 -14.61 20.88 -14.35
C GLU A 305 -13.10 21.00 -14.13
N ILE A 306 -12.56 20.13 -13.27
CA ILE A 306 -11.15 20.17 -12.85
C ILE A 306 -10.31 19.02 -13.38
N MET A 307 -10.91 18.05 -14.07
CA MET A 307 -10.21 16.88 -14.60
C MET A 307 -10.26 16.81 -16.13
N THR A 308 -9.19 16.29 -16.71
CA THR A 308 -9.04 16.07 -18.14
C THR A 308 -8.63 14.63 -18.45
N VAL A 309 -8.87 14.20 -19.68
CA VAL A 309 -8.51 12.87 -20.17
C VAL A 309 -6.99 12.78 -20.38
N ARG A 310 -6.35 11.79 -19.78
CA ARG A 310 -4.91 11.49 -19.96
C ARG A 310 -4.65 10.38 -20.99
N GLY A 311 -5.69 9.81 -21.58
CA GLY A 311 -5.62 8.61 -22.46
C GLY A 311 -5.86 7.31 -21.70
N LYS A 312 -6.15 6.23 -22.45
CA LYS A 312 -6.43 4.88 -21.93
C LYS A 312 -7.50 4.84 -20.83
N GLY A 313 -8.54 5.68 -20.93
CA GLY A 313 -9.62 5.76 -19.94
C GLY A 313 -9.21 6.30 -18.58
N LYS A 314 -8.08 7.03 -18.48
CA LYS A 314 -7.60 7.69 -17.27
C LYS A 314 -7.87 9.18 -17.31
N TYR A 315 -8.14 9.75 -16.15
CA TYR A 315 -8.36 11.17 -15.88
C TYR A 315 -7.33 11.68 -14.89
N THR A 316 -6.90 12.90 -15.05
CA THR A 316 -6.01 13.63 -14.13
C THR A 316 -6.51 15.06 -13.98
N TYR A 317 -6.08 15.78 -12.97
CA TYR A 317 -6.40 17.20 -12.88
C TYR A 317 -5.91 17.94 -14.12
N ASN A 318 -6.68 18.91 -14.60
CA ASN A 318 -6.24 19.78 -15.69
C ASN A 318 -5.03 20.61 -15.25
N LYS A 319 -4.32 21.21 -16.21
CA LYS A 319 -3.06 21.89 -15.97
C LYS A 319 -3.19 23.01 -14.93
N GLU A 320 -4.18 23.87 -15.07
CA GLU A 320 -4.40 25.01 -14.20
C GLU A 320 -4.65 24.60 -12.74
N THR A 321 -5.62 23.70 -12.54
CA THR A 321 -5.93 23.14 -11.21
C THR A 321 -4.73 22.44 -10.58
N ARG A 322 -3.95 21.71 -11.41
CA ARG A 322 -2.76 20.99 -10.94
C ARG A 322 -1.67 21.96 -10.48
N GLU A 323 -1.39 23.01 -11.27
CA GLU A 323 -0.38 24.03 -10.95
C GLU A 323 -0.75 24.83 -9.70
N GLU A 324 -2.04 25.21 -9.57
CA GLU A 324 -2.55 25.87 -8.36
C GLU A 324 -2.33 25.00 -7.12
N ALA A 325 -2.74 23.75 -7.18
CA ALA A 325 -2.63 22.84 -6.04
C ALA A 325 -1.16 22.52 -5.70
N GLU A 326 -0.30 22.37 -6.69
CA GLU A 326 1.12 22.16 -6.47
C GLU A 326 1.77 23.38 -5.80
N MET A 327 1.50 24.59 -6.28
CA MET A 327 1.98 25.83 -5.67
C MET A 327 1.53 25.93 -4.21
N PHE A 328 0.25 25.72 -3.95
CA PHE A 328 -0.32 25.77 -2.61
C PHE A 328 0.37 24.79 -1.65
N LEU A 329 0.55 23.53 -2.08
CA LEU A 329 1.21 22.52 -1.25
C LEU A 329 2.70 22.86 -1.02
N ARG A 330 3.41 23.37 -2.04
CA ARG A 330 4.80 23.81 -1.88
C ARG A 330 4.92 24.95 -0.86
N ASP A 331 4.00 25.91 -0.86
CA ASP A 331 4.02 27.02 0.09
C ASP A 331 3.72 26.53 1.52
N LEU A 332 2.80 25.60 1.70
CA LEU A 332 2.58 24.95 3.00
C LEU A 332 3.82 24.20 3.47
N MET A 333 4.45 23.43 2.59
CA MET A 333 5.66 22.69 2.93
C MET A 333 6.82 23.62 3.30
N ARG A 334 7.04 24.71 2.57
CA ARG A 334 8.04 25.73 2.92
C ARG A 334 7.79 26.35 4.29
N LYS A 335 6.52 26.58 4.64
CA LYS A 335 6.14 27.16 5.91
C LYS A 335 6.37 26.24 7.11
N TYR A 336 6.00 24.97 6.98
CA TYR A 336 5.97 24.03 8.10
C TYR A 336 7.14 23.03 8.13
N PHE A 337 7.74 22.76 6.98
CA PHE A 337 8.86 21.83 6.80
C PHE A 337 9.97 22.43 5.92
N PRO A 338 10.51 23.62 6.28
CA PRO A 338 11.40 24.38 5.40
C PRO A 338 12.74 23.67 5.07
N HIS A 339 13.15 22.71 5.88
CA HIS A 339 14.42 22.00 5.73
C HIS A 339 14.27 20.60 5.16
N ASN A 340 13.03 20.15 4.92
CA ASN A 340 12.77 18.79 4.45
C ASN A 340 12.69 18.73 2.92
N GLU A 341 13.32 17.71 2.37
CA GLU A 341 13.34 17.47 0.93
C GLU A 341 11.97 16.98 0.45
N ILE A 342 11.47 17.57 -0.64
CA ILE A 342 10.40 16.99 -1.45
C ILE A 342 11.08 16.26 -2.61
N LYS A 343 11.10 14.93 -2.56
CA LYS A 343 11.77 14.09 -3.57
C LYS A 343 11.18 14.30 -4.96
N TYR A 344 9.86 14.39 -5.05
CA TYR A 344 9.15 14.68 -6.30
C TYR A 344 7.70 15.07 -6.04
N ILE A 345 7.10 15.74 -7.04
CA ILE A 345 5.66 16.00 -7.15
C ILE A 345 5.19 15.50 -8.52
N VAL A 346 4.25 14.57 -8.57
CA VAL A 346 3.77 13.95 -9.82
C VAL A 346 2.25 13.84 -9.86
#